data_7d042a84949be0860afbf278d41d4082
#
_entry.id   7d042a84949be0860afbf278d41d4082
#
_cell.length_a   1.000
_cell.length_b   1.000
_cell.length_c   1.000
_cell.angle_alpha   90.00
_cell.angle_beta   90.00
_cell.angle_gamma   90.00
#
_symmetry.space_group_name_H-M   'P 1'
#
loop_
_entity.id
_entity.type
_entity.pdbx_description
1 polymer ?
#
loop_
_entity_poly.entity_id
_entity_poly.type
_entity_poly.pdbx_seq_one_letter_code
_entity_poly.pdbx_strand_id
1 'polypeptide(L)'
;MTYAEKVIEKIATQYNSGKSAREVGEALNLSWRKVIYLMNKYGIARRSRSDAIYLQHNKQIAPYKIKMHLTDDEEKLKGLALGLLWADGYKGNPYTLRAHSADHTIINILISFLTLICGVPREKIRISLATSEDRDAKENESFWSEKLKIPLSQFYKTTVFQKKGKNSHNGHRRAEHGVATLHIHNVKLVKILHKWINQYALVAQSVEHMHGKHEVIGSIPIEGSIVSM
;
A
#
# COMPACT_ATOMS: atom_id res chain seq x y z
N MET A 1 14.91 1.62 42.70
CA MET A 1 14.24 0.71 41.72
C MET A 1 14.23 -0.70 42.27
N THR A 2 13.06 -1.24 42.52
CA THR A 2 12.92 -2.63 42.97
C THR A 2 13.22 -3.61 41.84
N TYR A 3 13.52 -4.86 42.18
CA TYR A 3 13.75 -5.93 41.17
C TYR A 3 12.56 -6.04 40.19
N ALA A 4 11.34 -5.89 40.70
CA ALA A 4 10.12 -5.92 39.90
C ALA A 4 10.05 -4.77 38.89
N GLU A 5 10.39 -3.55 39.28
CA GLU A 5 10.40 -2.37 38.39
C GLU A 5 11.41 -2.56 37.24
N LYS A 6 12.61 -3.09 37.52
CA LYS A 6 13.62 -3.37 36.49
C LYS A 6 13.14 -4.39 35.47
N VAL A 7 12.39 -5.42 35.90
CA VAL A 7 11.83 -6.44 34.99
C VAL A 7 10.75 -5.83 34.11
N ILE A 8 9.89 -4.97 34.66
CA ILE A 8 8.80 -4.33 33.91
C ILE A 8 9.36 -3.38 32.87
N GLU A 9 10.36 -2.57 33.23
CA GLU A 9 11.06 -1.68 32.29
C GLU A 9 11.70 -2.47 31.14
N LYS A 10 12.38 -3.60 31.42
CA LYS A 10 12.92 -4.47 30.41
C LYS A 10 11.85 -5.05 29.48
N ILE A 11 10.70 -5.46 30.03
CA ILE A 11 9.55 -5.95 29.25
C ILE A 11 9.08 -4.83 28.30
N ALA A 12 8.84 -3.61 28.83
CA ALA A 12 8.37 -2.48 28.04
C ALA A 12 9.36 -2.13 26.93
N THR A 13 10.65 -1.99 27.26
CA THR A 13 11.69 -1.64 26.28
C THR A 13 11.82 -2.68 25.17
N GLN A 14 11.89 -3.97 25.52
CA GLN A 14 12.03 -5.03 24.52
C GLN A 14 10.76 -5.22 23.69
N TYR A 15 9.60 -5.08 24.31
CA TYR A 15 8.33 -5.15 23.57
C TYR A 15 8.19 -3.96 22.63
N ASN A 16 8.49 -2.74 23.06
CA ASN A 16 8.42 -1.53 22.23
C ASN A 16 9.48 -1.53 21.11
N SER A 17 10.62 -2.21 21.27
CA SER A 17 11.59 -2.41 20.19
C SER A 17 11.14 -3.39 19.10
N GLY A 18 9.95 -3.98 19.23
CA GLY A 18 9.35 -4.83 18.19
C GLY A 18 9.32 -6.32 18.51
N LYS A 19 9.94 -6.80 19.60
CA LYS A 19 9.88 -8.20 20.00
C LYS A 19 8.45 -8.62 20.35
N SER A 20 8.10 -9.87 20.09
CA SER A 20 6.84 -10.48 20.54
C SER A 20 6.90 -10.77 22.04
N ALA A 21 5.74 -10.97 22.68
CA ALA A 21 5.69 -11.37 24.08
C ALA A 21 6.42 -12.71 24.35
N ARG A 22 6.50 -13.60 23.35
CA ARG A 22 7.25 -14.85 23.43
C ARG A 22 8.76 -14.57 23.45
N GLU A 23 9.26 -13.79 22.50
CA GLU A 23 10.69 -13.42 22.43
C GLU A 23 11.15 -12.62 23.65
N VAL A 24 10.28 -11.78 24.20
CA VAL A 24 10.55 -11.08 25.49
C VAL A 24 10.62 -12.08 26.63
N GLY A 25 9.71 -13.06 26.67
CA GLY A 25 9.71 -14.12 27.67
C GLY A 25 10.98 -14.96 27.62
N GLU A 26 11.38 -15.40 26.45
CA GLU A 26 12.63 -16.14 26.22
C GLU A 26 13.86 -15.33 26.68
N ALA A 27 13.93 -14.05 26.33
CA ALA A 27 15.04 -13.16 26.71
C ALA A 27 15.12 -12.87 28.22
N LEU A 28 14.01 -12.95 28.95
CA LEU A 28 13.90 -12.66 30.38
C LEU A 28 13.71 -13.93 31.25
N ASN A 29 13.76 -15.10 30.63
CA ASN A 29 13.47 -16.39 31.27
C ASN A 29 12.08 -16.45 31.95
N LEU A 30 11.08 -15.87 31.27
CA LEU A 30 9.68 -15.82 31.70
C LEU A 30 8.77 -16.52 30.68
N SER A 31 7.68 -17.11 31.15
CA SER A 31 6.66 -17.58 30.21
C SER A 31 6.00 -16.40 29.50
N TRP A 32 5.62 -16.55 28.23
CA TRP A 32 4.90 -15.50 27.48
C TRP A 32 3.59 -15.08 28.15
N ARG A 33 2.92 -16.00 28.86
CA ARG A 33 1.72 -15.73 29.65
C ARG A 33 2.03 -14.78 30.80
N LYS A 34 3.16 -14.98 31.47
CA LYS A 34 3.62 -14.09 32.56
C LYS A 34 3.96 -12.70 32.02
N VAL A 35 4.59 -12.61 30.85
CA VAL A 35 4.88 -11.33 30.18
C VAL A 35 3.57 -10.58 29.90
N ILE A 36 2.57 -11.24 29.29
CA ILE A 36 1.26 -10.62 29.02
C ILE A 36 0.54 -10.21 30.31
N TYR A 37 0.59 -11.04 31.33
CA TYR A 37 0.01 -10.69 32.64
C TYR A 37 0.65 -9.41 33.21
N LEU A 38 2.00 -9.35 33.20
CA LEU A 38 2.73 -8.17 33.67
C LEU A 38 2.42 -6.92 32.82
N MET A 39 2.37 -7.05 31.51
CA MET A 39 1.98 -5.96 30.62
C MET A 39 0.61 -5.41 30.97
N ASN A 40 -0.40 -6.27 31.13
CA ASN A 40 -1.74 -5.84 31.51
C ASN A 40 -1.78 -5.20 32.91
N LYS A 41 -1.08 -5.81 33.89
CA LYS A 41 -1.04 -5.30 35.26
C LYS A 41 -0.41 -3.91 35.37
N TYR A 42 0.60 -3.61 34.56
CA TYR A 42 1.36 -2.36 34.61
C TYR A 42 1.05 -1.42 33.45
N GLY A 43 -0.07 -1.62 32.74
CA GLY A 43 -0.57 -0.70 31.74
C GLY A 43 0.29 -0.60 30.47
N ILE A 44 1.13 -1.61 30.16
CA ILE A 44 1.89 -1.66 28.91
C ILE A 44 0.93 -2.04 27.78
N ALA A 45 0.66 -1.10 26.88
CA ALA A 45 -0.29 -1.29 25.79
C ALA A 45 0.13 -2.43 24.85
N ARG A 46 -0.81 -3.32 24.54
CA ARG A 46 -0.60 -4.38 23.58
C ARG A 46 -0.77 -3.86 22.15
N ARG A 47 0.11 -4.29 21.25
CA ARG A 47 -0.04 -4.04 19.81
C ARG A 47 -1.31 -4.66 19.27
N SER A 48 -1.91 -4.01 18.27
CA SER A 48 -2.96 -4.63 17.49
C SER A 48 -2.43 -5.90 16.77
N ARG A 49 -3.34 -6.80 16.38
CA ARG A 49 -2.99 -7.99 15.58
C ARG A 49 -2.32 -7.58 14.26
N SER A 50 -2.80 -6.50 13.64
CA SER A 50 -2.23 -5.95 12.40
C SER A 50 -0.80 -5.48 12.60
N ASP A 51 -0.50 -4.74 13.68
CA ASP A 51 0.86 -4.28 13.98
C ASP A 51 1.81 -5.43 14.31
N ALA A 52 1.32 -6.46 15.00
CA ALA A 52 2.12 -7.65 15.30
C ALA A 52 2.52 -8.39 14.01
N ILE A 53 1.57 -8.62 13.11
CA ILE A 53 1.82 -9.23 11.78
C ILE A 53 2.78 -8.36 10.96
N TYR A 54 2.55 -7.04 10.95
CA TYR A 54 3.43 -6.11 10.25
C TYR A 54 4.89 -6.21 10.72
N LEU A 55 5.12 -6.22 12.03
CA LEU A 55 6.47 -6.36 12.60
C LEU A 55 7.09 -7.73 12.31
N GLN A 56 6.30 -8.80 12.34
CA GLN A 56 6.77 -10.14 12.02
C GLN A 56 7.33 -10.23 10.58
N HIS A 57 6.65 -9.62 9.62
CA HIS A 57 7.06 -9.64 8.21
C HIS A 57 8.13 -8.62 7.84
N ASN A 58 8.43 -7.65 8.72
CA ASN A 58 9.35 -6.56 8.44
C ASN A 58 10.48 -6.43 9.50
N LYS A 59 10.89 -7.53 10.10
CA LYS A 59 11.91 -7.55 11.18
C LYS A 59 13.30 -7.08 10.73
N GLN A 60 13.67 -7.31 9.47
CA GLN A 60 15.05 -7.15 9.02
C GLN A 60 15.27 -5.94 8.09
N ILE A 61 14.26 -5.46 7.40
CA ILE A 61 14.37 -4.36 6.44
C ILE A 61 13.17 -3.46 6.63
N ALA A 62 13.41 -2.17 6.87
CA ALA A 62 12.34 -1.18 6.80
C ALA A 62 11.63 -1.30 5.44
N PRO A 63 10.33 -1.59 5.41
CA PRO A 63 9.63 -1.90 4.16
C PRO A 63 9.50 -0.69 3.24
N TYR A 64 9.76 0.51 3.75
CA TYR A 64 9.81 1.78 3.03
C TYR A 64 10.46 2.86 3.91
N LYS A 65 11.01 3.90 3.28
CA LYS A 65 11.56 5.08 3.94
C LYS A 65 11.19 6.32 3.11
N ILE A 66 10.16 7.04 3.55
CA ILE A 66 9.71 8.23 2.85
C ILE A 66 10.79 9.30 2.87
N LYS A 67 11.08 9.86 1.69
CA LYS A 67 11.99 10.99 1.53
C LYS A 67 11.32 12.27 2.01
N MET A 68 11.97 12.99 2.93
CA MET A 68 11.40 14.18 3.57
C MET A 68 11.57 15.46 2.73
N HIS A 69 12.71 15.57 2.02
CA HIS A 69 13.01 16.73 1.18
C HIS A 69 13.05 16.27 -0.27
N LEU A 70 12.12 16.75 -1.06
CA LEU A 70 11.98 16.43 -2.49
C LEU A 70 12.55 17.57 -3.33
N THR A 71 13.12 17.21 -4.46
CA THR A 71 13.44 18.18 -5.52
C THR A 71 12.18 18.56 -6.28
N ASP A 72 12.23 19.61 -7.09
CA ASP A 72 11.09 20.04 -7.92
C ASP A 72 10.58 18.92 -8.85
N ASP A 73 11.48 18.12 -9.41
CA ASP A 73 11.10 17.00 -10.28
C ASP A 73 10.51 15.84 -9.49
N GLU A 74 10.95 15.62 -8.25
CA GLU A 74 10.35 14.62 -7.36
C GLU A 74 8.97 15.07 -6.85
N GLU A 75 8.75 16.36 -6.60
CA GLU A 75 7.40 16.88 -6.28
C GLU A 75 6.45 16.74 -7.48
N LYS A 76 6.91 17.01 -8.71
CA LYS A 76 6.13 16.74 -9.94
C LYS A 76 5.80 15.25 -10.07
N LEU A 77 6.80 14.37 -9.87
CA LEU A 77 6.58 12.91 -9.89
C LEU A 77 5.56 12.48 -8.84
N LYS A 78 5.64 13.00 -7.62
CA LYS A 78 4.69 12.72 -6.55
C LYS A 78 3.28 13.18 -6.91
N GLY A 79 3.13 14.40 -7.41
CA GLY A 79 1.83 14.92 -7.83
C GLY A 79 1.20 14.08 -8.94
N LEU A 80 1.98 13.73 -9.97
CA LEU A 80 1.54 12.87 -11.07
C LEU A 80 1.14 11.47 -10.57
N ALA A 81 1.97 10.84 -9.75
CA ALA A 81 1.70 9.51 -9.21
C ALA A 81 0.46 9.49 -8.32
N LEU A 82 0.27 10.50 -7.46
CA LEU A 82 -0.92 10.59 -6.62
C LEU A 82 -2.18 10.84 -7.45
N GLY A 83 -2.10 11.63 -8.52
CA GLY A 83 -3.19 11.82 -9.49
C GLY A 83 -3.58 10.51 -10.19
N LEU A 84 -2.59 9.74 -10.66
CA LEU A 84 -2.82 8.42 -11.26
C LEU A 84 -3.44 7.43 -10.26
N LEU A 85 -2.93 7.38 -9.02
CA LEU A 85 -3.49 6.54 -7.96
C LEU A 85 -4.92 6.96 -7.58
N TRP A 86 -5.23 8.25 -7.65
CA TRP A 86 -6.58 8.76 -7.40
C TRP A 86 -7.56 8.39 -8.51
N ALA A 87 -7.13 8.50 -9.78
CA ALA A 87 -7.96 8.20 -10.95
C ALA A 87 -8.24 6.69 -11.07
N ASP A 88 -7.19 5.86 -11.07
CA ASP A 88 -7.25 4.43 -11.38
C ASP A 88 -7.07 3.52 -10.15
N GLY A 89 -6.78 4.10 -8.98
CA GLY A 89 -6.55 3.34 -7.75
C GLY A 89 -7.84 2.70 -7.23
N TYR A 90 -7.76 1.42 -6.85
CA TYR A 90 -8.86 0.74 -6.20
C TYR A 90 -9.12 1.33 -4.80
N LYS A 91 -10.25 2.02 -4.64
CA LYS A 91 -10.63 2.77 -3.42
C LYS A 91 -11.36 1.92 -2.36
N GLY A 92 -11.72 0.67 -2.69
CA GLY A 92 -12.59 -0.18 -1.85
C GLY A 92 -11.89 -0.89 -0.68
N ASN A 93 -10.56 -0.86 -0.58
CA ASN A 93 -9.83 -1.54 0.49
C ASN A 93 -8.84 -0.60 1.18
N PRO A 94 -9.04 -0.28 2.48
CA PRO A 94 -8.15 0.64 3.21
C PRO A 94 -6.76 0.05 3.51
N TYR A 95 -6.53 -1.22 3.21
CA TYR A 95 -5.28 -1.93 3.54
C TYR A 95 -4.42 -2.24 2.32
N THR A 96 -4.98 -2.11 1.11
CA THR A 96 -4.25 -2.34 -0.13
C THR A 96 -4.60 -1.26 -1.14
N LEU A 97 -3.60 -0.80 -1.89
CA LEU A 97 -3.79 0.08 -3.02
C LEU A 97 -3.34 -0.67 -4.27
N ARG A 98 -4.14 -0.57 -5.34
CA ARG A 98 -3.88 -1.21 -6.62
C ARG A 98 -4.07 -0.19 -7.72
N ALA A 99 -3.15 -0.18 -8.68
CA ALA A 99 -3.28 0.63 -9.89
C ALA A 99 -3.20 -0.28 -11.11
N HIS A 100 -4.13 -0.09 -12.03
CA HIS A 100 -4.27 -0.92 -13.24
C HIS A 100 -3.91 -0.08 -14.46
N SER A 101 -3.12 -0.63 -15.38
CA SER A 101 -2.88 0.02 -16.66
C SER A 101 -2.53 -0.98 -17.75
N ALA A 102 -2.94 -0.67 -18.99
CA ALA A 102 -2.46 -1.31 -20.19
C ALA A 102 -1.19 -0.62 -20.72
N ASP A 103 -0.84 0.55 -20.19
CA ASP A 103 0.34 1.31 -20.53
C ASP A 103 1.44 1.11 -19.47
N HIS A 104 2.57 0.54 -19.90
CA HIS A 104 3.71 0.31 -19.04
C HIS A 104 4.33 1.60 -18.50
N THR A 105 4.17 2.73 -19.20
CA THR A 105 4.69 4.03 -18.77
C THR A 105 4.03 4.47 -17.46
N ILE A 106 2.71 4.30 -17.35
CA ILE A 106 1.96 4.61 -16.13
C ILE A 106 2.46 3.77 -14.96
N ILE A 107 2.61 2.46 -15.18
CA ILE A 107 3.12 1.56 -14.12
C ILE A 107 4.56 1.93 -13.73
N ASN A 108 5.42 2.30 -14.70
CA ASN A 108 6.78 2.75 -14.40
C ASN A 108 6.84 4.06 -13.60
N ILE A 109 5.95 5.02 -13.87
CA ILE A 109 5.81 6.26 -13.07
C ILE A 109 5.49 5.90 -11.61
N LEU A 110 4.53 5.01 -11.40
CA LEU A 110 4.15 4.57 -10.05
C LEU A 110 5.28 3.79 -9.34
N ILE A 111 6.01 2.93 -10.06
CA ILE A 111 7.18 2.22 -9.52
C ILE A 111 8.26 3.23 -9.13
N SER A 112 8.54 4.22 -9.98
CA SER A 112 9.53 5.27 -9.70
C SER A 112 9.14 6.07 -8.47
N PHE A 113 7.89 6.47 -8.34
CA PHE A 113 7.36 7.14 -7.16
C PHE A 113 7.54 6.30 -5.89
N LEU A 114 7.16 5.01 -5.94
CA LEU A 114 7.29 4.11 -4.79
C LEU A 114 8.75 3.89 -4.38
N THR A 115 9.65 3.78 -5.35
CA THR A 115 11.07 3.51 -5.06
C THR A 115 11.83 4.77 -4.66
N LEU A 116 11.68 5.87 -5.39
CA LEU A 116 12.47 7.09 -5.19
C LEU A 116 11.95 7.94 -4.01
N ILE A 117 10.63 8.06 -3.89
CA ILE A 117 10.00 8.95 -2.91
C ILE A 117 9.53 8.19 -1.67
N CYS A 118 8.85 7.06 -1.86
CA CYS A 118 8.40 6.25 -0.73
C CYS A 118 9.50 5.32 -0.18
N GLY A 119 10.61 5.15 -0.88
CA GLY A 119 11.73 4.30 -0.46
C GLY A 119 11.36 2.83 -0.34
N VAL A 120 10.40 2.36 -1.15
CA VAL A 120 10.02 0.95 -1.22
C VAL A 120 11.12 0.18 -1.95
N PRO A 121 11.73 -0.84 -1.35
CA PRO A 121 12.70 -1.69 -2.05
C PRO A 121 12.06 -2.32 -3.30
N ARG A 122 12.80 -2.29 -4.40
CA ARG A 122 12.29 -2.78 -5.71
C ARG A 122 11.86 -4.25 -5.65
N GLU A 123 12.50 -5.05 -4.81
CA GLU A 123 12.23 -6.47 -4.57
C GLU A 123 10.88 -6.71 -3.86
N LYS A 124 10.30 -5.66 -3.25
CA LYS A 124 8.99 -5.69 -2.60
C LYS A 124 7.83 -5.39 -3.55
N ILE A 125 8.10 -4.88 -4.75
CA ILE A 125 7.08 -4.58 -5.75
C ILE A 125 6.47 -5.89 -6.25
N ARG A 126 5.16 -5.90 -6.43
CA ARG A 126 4.41 -7.03 -6.95
C ARG A 126 3.49 -6.57 -8.07
N ILE A 127 3.48 -7.36 -9.14
CA ILE A 127 2.65 -7.13 -10.33
C ILE A 127 1.73 -8.34 -10.51
N SER A 128 0.51 -8.13 -10.93
CA SER A 128 -0.31 -9.18 -11.54
C SER A 128 -0.68 -8.77 -12.95
N LEU A 129 -0.83 -9.75 -13.82
CA LEU A 129 -1.20 -9.55 -15.21
C LEU A 129 -2.56 -10.20 -15.47
N ALA A 130 -3.40 -9.49 -16.21
CA ALA A 130 -4.66 -9.96 -16.72
C ALA A 130 -4.62 -9.93 -18.24
N THR A 131 -4.85 -11.06 -18.89
CA THR A 131 -4.85 -11.20 -20.35
C THR A 131 -6.04 -12.02 -20.81
N SER A 132 -6.35 -11.98 -22.11
CA SER A 132 -7.40 -12.81 -22.71
C SER A 132 -6.83 -14.11 -23.25
N GLU A 133 -7.67 -15.15 -23.38
CA GLU A 133 -7.30 -16.49 -23.84
C GLU A 133 -6.74 -16.55 -25.28
N ASP A 134 -7.04 -15.53 -26.09
CA ASP A 134 -6.55 -15.37 -27.47
C ASP A 134 -5.12 -14.76 -27.54
N ARG A 135 -4.46 -14.58 -26.41
CA ARG A 135 -3.11 -14.02 -26.29
C ARG A 135 -2.18 -14.99 -25.59
N ASP A 136 -0.93 -14.99 -25.96
CA ASP A 136 0.08 -15.77 -25.24
C ASP A 136 0.42 -15.09 -23.91
N ALA A 137 0.04 -15.78 -22.82
CA ALA A 137 0.28 -15.26 -21.46
C ALA A 137 1.77 -15.13 -21.14
N LYS A 138 2.62 -16.05 -21.66
CA LYS A 138 4.07 -16.02 -21.43
C LYS A 138 4.75 -14.88 -22.19
N GLU A 139 4.32 -14.62 -23.42
CA GLU A 139 4.79 -13.48 -24.21
C GLU A 139 4.45 -12.17 -23.49
N ASN A 140 3.21 -12.04 -23.01
CA ASN A 140 2.77 -10.87 -22.26
C ASN A 140 3.54 -10.70 -20.93
N GLU A 141 3.79 -11.79 -20.21
CA GLU A 141 4.63 -11.76 -18.99
C GLU A 141 6.05 -11.29 -19.30
N SER A 142 6.65 -11.79 -20.38
CA SER A 142 7.99 -11.38 -20.82
C SER A 142 8.02 -9.90 -21.19
N PHE A 143 7.04 -9.42 -21.98
CA PHE A 143 6.91 -8.02 -22.33
C PHE A 143 6.86 -7.11 -21.09
N TRP A 144 5.98 -7.42 -20.16
CA TRP A 144 5.83 -6.60 -18.95
C TRP A 144 7.06 -6.67 -18.03
N SER A 145 7.68 -7.85 -17.91
CA SER A 145 8.92 -8.03 -17.14
C SER A 145 10.06 -7.15 -17.71
N GLU A 146 10.22 -7.14 -19.03
CA GLU A 146 11.22 -6.31 -19.72
C GLU A 146 10.92 -4.81 -19.55
N LYS A 147 9.69 -4.38 -19.88
CA LYS A 147 9.30 -2.96 -19.83
C LYS A 147 9.36 -2.36 -18.45
N LEU A 148 9.02 -3.13 -17.42
CA LEU A 148 9.06 -2.68 -16.02
C LEU A 148 10.42 -2.93 -15.35
N LYS A 149 11.30 -3.71 -15.97
CA LYS A 149 12.56 -4.20 -15.38
C LYS A 149 12.34 -4.87 -14.04
N ILE A 150 11.28 -5.69 -13.94
CA ILE A 150 10.89 -6.47 -12.76
C ILE A 150 10.92 -7.95 -13.14
N PRO A 151 11.65 -8.80 -12.38
CA PRO A 151 11.75 -10.22 -12.71
C PRO A 151 10.39 -10.92 -12.53
N LEU A 152 10.14 -11.97 -13.32
CA LEU A 152 8.90 -12.75 -13.28
C LEU A 152 8.59 -13.34 -11.89
N SER A 153 9.61 -13.57 -11.06
CA SER A 153 9.44 -14.02 -9.67
C SER A 153 8.66 -13.03 -8.79
N GLN A 154 8.54 -11.78 -9.21
CA GLN A 154 7.74 -10.74 -8.53
C GLN A 154 6.33 -10.61 -9.12
N PHE A 155 5.99 -11.41 -10.14
CA PHE A 155 4.64 -11.46 -10.68
C PHE A 155 3.80 -12.49 -9.92
N TYR A 156 2.55 -12.14 -9.67
CA TYR A 156 1.54 -13.11 -9.26
C TYR A 156 1.10 -13.93 -10.49
N LYS A 157 0.45 -15.05 -10.25
CA LYS A 157 -0.10 -15.89 -11.32
C LYS A 157 -0.98 -15.03 -12.24
N THR A 158 -0.68 -15.07 -13.53
CA THR A 158 -1.43 -14.36 -14.57
C THR A 158 -2.87 -14.89 -14.64
N THR A 159 -3.82 -13.97 -14.70
CA THR A 159 -5.24 -14.30 -14.86
C THR A 159 -5.58 -14.25 -16.34
N VAL A 160 -6.04 -15.38 -16.87
CA VAL A 160 -6.52 -15.48 -18.25
C VAL A 160 -8.05 -15.44 -18.27
N PHE A 161 -8.62 -14.44 -18.94
CA PHE A 161 -10.06 -14.30 -19.08
C PHE A 161 -10.56 -14.97 -20.36
N GLN A 162 -11.62 -15.77 -20.23
CA GLN A 162 -12.30 -16.36 -21.38
C GLN A 162 -13.03 -15.28 -22.16
N LYS A 163 -13.04 -15.45 -23.50
CA LYS A 163 -13.75 -14.57 -24.40
C LYS A 163 -15.27 -14.78 -24.24
N LYS A 164 -15.96 -13.84 -23.60
CA LYS A 164 -17.43 -13.87 -23.57
C LYS A 164 -17.95 -13.60 -24.99
N GLY A 165 -18.58 -14.64 -25.60
CA GLY A 165 -19.44 -14.67 -26.79
C GLY A 165 -19.14 -13.70 -27.96
N LYS A 166 -19.52 -14.09 -29.17
CA LYS A 166 -19.35 -13.33 -30.42
C LYS A 166 -19.96 -11.93 -30.46
N ASN A 167 -20.83 -11.56 -29.52
CA ASN A 167 -21.63 -10.33 -29.53
C ASN A 167 -21.08 -9.22 -28.59
N SER A 168 -19.90 -9.35 -28.05
CA SER A 168 -19.26 -8.26 -27.32
C SER A 168 -18.69 -7.23 -28.31
N HIS A 169 -19.56 -6.46 -28.95
CA HIS A 169 -19.24 -5.35 -29.87
C HIS A 169 -18.75 -4.10 -29.14
N ASN A 170 -18.31 -4.18 -27.90
CA ASN A 170 -17.65 -3.05 -27.28
C ASN A 170 -16.26 -2.92 -27.90
N GLY A 171 -16.15 -2.04 -28.90
CA GLY A 171 -14.95 -1.69 -29.65
C GLY A 171 -13.84 -1.01 -28.84
N HIS A 172 -13.71 -1.34 -27.56
CA HIS A 172 -12.55 -0.96 -26.79
C HIS A 172 -11.32 -1.70 -27.35
N ARG A 173 -10.37 -0.96 -27.85
CA ARG A 173 -9.05 -1.50 -28.23
C ARG A 173 -8.56 -2.40 -27.09
N ARG A 174 -8.57 -3.71 -27.33
CA ARG A 174 -8.04 -4.65 -26.33
C ARG A 174 -6.57 -4.35 -26.13
N ALA A 175 -6.15 -4.26 -24.88
CA ALA A 175 -4.76 -4.10 -24.57
C ALA A 175 -3.94 -5.24 -25.19
N GLU A 176 -3.00 -4.90 -26.06
CA GLU A 176 -2.21 -5.86 -26.85
C GLU A 176 -1.49 -6.86 -25.95
N HIS A 177 -0.89 -6.37 -24.86
CA HIS A 177 -0.14 -7.16 -23.89
C HIS A 177 -0.90 -7.34 -22.57
N GLY A 178 -2.25 -7.23 -22.57
CA GLY A 178 -3.06 -7.33 -21.38
C GLY A 178 -2.94 -6.10 -20.48
N VAL A 179 -3.41 -6.23 -19.25
CA VAL A 179 -3.45 -5.16 -18.24
C VAL A 179 -2.61 -5.57 -17.04
N ALA A 180 -1.60 -4.77 -16.71
CA ALA A 180 -0.83 -4.97 -15.50
C ALA A 180 -1.47 -4.24 -14.32
N THR A 181 -1.37 -4.86 -13.15
CA THR A 181 -1.77 -4.28 -11.87
C THR A 181 -0.57 -4.20 -10.96
N LEU A 182 -0.24 -3.01 -10.52
CA LEU A 182 0.71 -2.76 -9.45
C LEU A 182 0.02 -2.93 -8.09
N HIS A 183 0.61 -3.71 -7.20
CA HIS A 183 0.08 -3.97 -5.87
C HIS A 183 0.92 -3.30 -4.78
N ILE A 184 0.25 -2.59 -3.88
CA ILE A 184 0.83 -1.98 -2.69
C ILE A 184 0.13 -2.57 -1.47
N HIS A 185 0.81 -3.49 -0.77
CA HIS A 185 0.23 -4.24 0.36
C HIS A 185 0.66 -3.72 1.74
N ASN A 186 1.54 -2.72 1.80
CA ASN A 186 1.98 -2.18 3.09
C ASN A 186 0.91 -1.25 3.68
N VAL A 187 0.20 -1.73 4.68
CA VAL A 187 -0.94 -1.03 5.32
C VAL A 187 -0.56 0.38 5.81
N LYS A 188 0.65 0.55 6.38
CA LYS A 188 1.11 1.87 6.86
C LYS A 188 1.38 2.81 5.72
N LEU A 189 2.04 2.34 4.66
CA LEU A 189 2.27 3.13 3.46
C LEU A 189 0.95 3.48 2.76
N VAL A 190 0.04 2.52 2.61
CA VAL A 190 -1.28 2.75 2.02
C VAL A 190 -2.04 3.85 2.74
N LYS A 191 -2.06 3.86 4.07
CA LYS A 191 -2.68 4.94 4.86
C LYS A 191 -2.05 6.31 4.60
N ILE A 192 -0.73 6.37 4.43
CA ILE A 192 -0.03 7.62 4.11
C ILE A 192 -0.41 8.09 2.69
N LEU A 193 -0.42 7.17 1.71
CA LEU A 193 -0.81 7.49 0.34
C LEU A 193 -2.26 7.98 0.26
N HIS A 194 -3.19 7.35 0.97
CA HIS A 194 -4.58 7.83 1.06
C HIS A 194 -4.65 9.23 1.68
N LYS A 195 -3.88 9.50 2.74
CA LYS A 195 -3.81 10.84 3.33
C LYS A 195 -3.32 11.87 2.32
N TRP A 196 -2.27 11.55 1.57
CA TRP A 196 -1.75 12.45 0.55
C TRP A 196 -2.75 12.67 -0.59
N ILE A 197 -3.37 11.61 -1.11
CA ILE A 197 -4.41 11.71 -2.14
C ILE A 197 -5.55 12.63 -1.69
N ASN A 198 -6.04 12.45 -0.45
CA ASN A 198 -7.12 13.29 0.08
C ASN A 198 -6.71 14.76 0.22
N GLN A 199 -5.45 15.05 0.60
CA GLN A 199 -4.94 16.42 0.64
C GLN A 199 -4.95 17.10 -0.73
N TYR A 200 -4.54 16.38 -1.79
CA TYR A 200 -4.59 16.91 -3.16
C TYR A 200 -6.03 17.07 -3.66
N ALA A 201 -6.93 16.16 -3.32
CA ALA A 201 -8.35 16.27 -3.68
C ALA A 201 -9.03 17.50 -3.05
N LEU A 202 -8.71 17.83 -1.78
CA LEU A 202 -9.21 19.03 -1.12
C LEU A 202 -8.72 20.33 -1.78
N VAL A 203 -7.47 20.34 -2.26
CA VAL A 203 -6.93 21.51 -3.02
C VAL A 203 -7.68 21.69 -4.32
N ALA A 204 -7.97 20.62 -5.06
CA ALA A 204 -8.74 20.69 -6.29
C ALA A 204 -10.15 21.26 -6.05
N GLN A 205 -10.84 20.81 -5.01
CA GLN A 205 -12.17 21.36 -4.63
C GLN A 205 -12.11 22.84 -4.25
N SER A 206 -11.11 23.27 -3.49
CA SER A 206 -10.99 24.68 -3.10
C SER A 206 -10.76 25.59 -4.30
N VAL A 207 -10.08 25.12 -5.34
CA VAL A 207 -9.88 25.87 -6.60
C VAL A 207 -11.19 25.96 -7.39
N GLU A 208 -12.01 24.91 -7.42
CA GLU A 208 -13.34 24.95 -8.05
C GLU A 208 -14.27 25.96 -7.37
N HIS A 209 -14.28 26.02 -6.04
CA HIS A 209 -15.03 27.03 -5.28
C HIS A 209 -14.61 28.48 -5.60
N MET A 210 -13.30 28.71 -5.77
CA MET A 210 -12.79 30.06 -6.07
C MET A 210 -13.20 30.57 -7.48
N HIS A 211 -13.57 29.67 -8.40
CA HIS A 211 -13.95 30.05 -9.77
C HIS A 211 -15.47 30.16 -9.99
N GLY A 212 -16.29 30.14 -8.93
CA GLY A 212 -17.73 30.44 -8.97
C GLY A 212 -18.58 29.50 -9.84
N LYS A 213 -18.12 28.29 -10.13
CA LYS A 213 -18.92 27.26 -10.79
C LYS A 213 -19.71 26.47 -9.74
N HIS A 214 -20.98 26.17 -10.04
CA HIS A 214 -21.84 25.36 -9.20
C HIS A 214 -21.13 24.09 -8.72
N GLU A 215 -21.29 23.78 -7.43
CA GLU A 215 -20.71 22.61 -6.79
C GLU A 215 -21.05 21.36 -7.58
N VAL A 216 -20.05 20.78 -8.23
CA VAL A 216 -20.15 19.41 -8.71
C VAL A 216 -19.75 18.53 -7.53
N ILE A 217 -20.71 17.78 -6.98
CA ILE A 217 -20.45 16.77 -5.98
C ILE A 217 -19.61 15.67 -6.66
N GLY A 218 -18.28 15.86 -6.60
CA GLY A 218 -17.32 14.90 -7.11
C GLY A 218 -17.34 13.62 -6.27
N SER A 219 -16.67 12.60 -6.72
CA SER A 219 -16.60 11.24 -6.15
C SER A 219 -15.93 11.14 -4.75
N ILE A 220 -16.08 12.13 -3.89
CA ILE A 220 -15.60 12.08 -2.51
C ILE A 220 -16.71 11.51 -1.64
N PRO A 221 -16.44 10.47 -0.82
CA PRO A 221 -17.40 10.02 0.16
C PRO A 221 -17.71 11.19 1.11
N ILE A 222 -18.96 11.63 1.16
CA ILE A 222 -19.44 12.53 2.18
C ILE A 222 -19.30 11.77 3.50
N GLU A 223 -18.45 12.23 4.42
CA GLU A 223 -18.48 11.78 5.80
C GLU A 223 -19.89 12.02 6.32
N GLY A 224 -20.59 10.92 6.66
CA GLY A 224 -21.95 10.99 7.13
C GLY A 224 -22.05 11.91 8.33
N SER A 225 -22.84 12.96 8.21
CA SER A 225 -23.27 13.80 9.32
C SER A 225 -23.88 12.89 10.38
N ILE A 226 -23.21 12.79 11.50
CA ILE A 226 -23.79 12.23 12.73
C ILE A 226 -24.88 13.23 13.15
N VAL A 227 -26.11 12.93 12.79
CA VAL A 227 -27.27 13.61 13.37
C VAL A 227 -27.40 13.10 14.79
N SER A 228 -26.98 13.94 15.74
CA SER A 228 -27.29 13.75 17.17
C SER A 228 -28.80 13.94 17.33
N MET A 229 -29.51 12.89 17.77
CA MET A 229 -30.74 12.99 18.55
C MET A 229 -30.46 12.62 19.98
#